data_35a6497b4326c9112e138e30eb01e777
#
_entry.id   35a6497b4326c9112e138e30eb01e777
#
_cell.length_a   1.000
_cell.length_b   1.000
_cell.length_c   1.000
_cell.angle_alpha   90.00
_cell.angle_beta   90.00
_cell.angle_gamma   90.00
#
_symmetry.space_group_name_H-M   'P 1'
#
loop_
_entity.id
_entity.type
_entity.pdbx_description
1 polymer ?
#
loop_
_entity_poly.entity_id
_entity_poly.type
_entity_poly.pdbx_seq_one_letter_code
_entity_poly.pdbx_strand_id
1 'polypeptide(L)'
;MGTILRDKSNRNINYNKTNLDSYKAMKKGDFIIHLRSFEGGLECSNYDGISSPAYKILRTNKLIPEAYKGYFRTYNFIEGKLSAAVVGIRDGKNIDMPTFWEIELNVPSLPEQQKIAEFLSTVDRVIEKQKETITTWKERKKGVMQKLFSQEVRFKANDGSEFPEWEEKKIDDIATCFAGATPSTKIPEYWDNGTIQWMSSGEVNNGQIYETEKRISQLGFDKCSTKMVKPNTVVMALAGQGKTRGMVAITRVPLCTNQSLCAIETNDDICDDYLYQYLQTQYNNLRLISSGDGTRGGLNLKLVGGYVVSMPCFIEQQKIVACLSALDDVIEKKKATLAAWEELKKGLLQQMFV
;
A
#
# COMPACT_ATOMS: atom_id res chain seq x y z
N MET A 1 -5.79 -12.30 11.21
CA MET A 1 -6.86 -12.72 10.27
C MET A 1 -7.51 -13.92 10.91
N GLY A 2 -8.22 -14.73 10.27
CA GLY A 2 -9.02 -15.83 10.76
C GLY A 2 -10.17 -16.00 9.79
N THR A 3 -11.24 -16.67 10.21
CA THR A 3 -12.45 -16.76 9.41
C THR A 3 -13.18 -15.42 9.36
N ILE A 4 -13.82 -15.12 8.24
CA ILE A 4 -14.73 -13.99 8.07
C ILE A 4 -16.11 -14.50 7.69
N LEU A 5 -17.14 -13.79 8.13
CA LEU A 5 -18.50 -14.08 7.71
C LEU A 5 -18.63 -13.88 6.19
N ARG A 6 -19.34 -14.77 5.53
CA ARG A 6 -19.53 -14.73 4.08
C ARG A 6 -20.09 -13.38 3.61
N ASP A 7 -21.07 -12.83 4.30
CA ASP A 7 -21.71 -11.56 3.94
C ASP A 7 -20.78 -10.34 4.10
N LYS A 8 -19.67 -10.52 4.84
CA LYS A 8 -18.60 -9.50 4.98
C LYS A 8 -17.42 -9.75 4.03
N SER A 9 -17.48 -10.82 3.22
CA SER A 9 -16.48 -11.11 2.20
C SER A 9 -16.77 -10.33 0.94
N ASN A 10 -15.80 -9.59 0.42
CA ASN A 10 -15.90 -8.93 -0.89
C ASN A 10 -15.83 -9.91 -2.07
N ARG A 11 -15.88 -11.22 -1.81
CA ARG A 11 -15.84 -12.28 -2.81
C ARG A 11 -17.22 -12.91 -2.96
N ASN A 12 -17.66 -13.06 -4.20
CA ASN A 12 -18.87 -13.84 -4.49
C ASN A 12 -18.54 -15.33 -4.36
N ILE A 13 -18.86 -15.91 -3.20
CA ILE A 13 -18.60 -17.33 -2.91
C ILE A 13 -19.89 -18.11 -3.22
N ASN A 14 -19.87 -18.79 -4.36
CA ASN A 14 -20.95 -19.70 -4.71
C ASN A 14 -20.92 -20.94 -3.82
N TYR A 15 -22.06 -21.36 -3.31
CA TYR A 15 -22.23 -22.61 -2.59
C TYR A 15 -23.52 -23.29 -3.03
N ASN A 16 -23.52 -24.63 -3.00
CA ASN A 16 -24.71 -25.40 -3.32
C ASN A 16 -25.51 -25.68 -2.04
N LYS A 17 -26.72 -25.13 -1.97
CA LYS A 17 -27.60 -25.29 -0.83
C LYS A 17 -28.00 -26.74 -0.59
N THR A 18 -28.02 -27.59 -1.62
CA THR A 18 -28.39 -29.00 -1.51
C THR A 18 -27.30 -29.88 -0.89
N ASN A 19 -26.07 -29.40 -0.80
CA ASN A 19 -24.92 -30.14 -0.30
C ASN A 19 -24.42 -29.65 1.07
N LEU A 20 -25.22 -28.91 1.81
CA LEU A 20 -24.80 -28.34 3.10
C LEU A 20 -24.45 -29.42 4.13
N ASP A 21 -25.08 -30.61 4.05
CA ASP A 21 -24.79 -31.73 4.93
C ASP A 21 -23.35 -32.28 4.79
N SER A 22 -22.69 -32.00 3.68
CA SER A 22 -21.29 -32.36 3.47
C SER A 22 -20.29 -31.36 4.10
N TYR A 23 -20.78 -30.20 4.52
CA TYR A 23 -19.93 -29.16 5.12
C TYR A 23 -19.56 -29.50 6.56
N LYS A 24 -18.41 -29.03 7.00
CA LYS A 24 -17.89 -29.34 8.34
C LYS A 24 -18.27 -28.26 9.32
N ALA A 25 -18.92 -28.67 10.42
CA ALA A 25 -19.21 -27.78 11.53
C ALA A 25 -17.92 -27.35 12.21
N MET A 26 -17.76 -26.05 12.44
CA MET A 26 -16.67 -25.46 13.20
C MET A 26 -17.22 -24.58 14.31
N LYS A 27 -16.46 -24.45 15.37
CA LYS A 27 -16.70 -23.54 16.51
C LYS A 27 -15.66 -22.45 16.57
N LYS A 28 -15.99 -21.34 17.19
CA LYS A 28 -15.01 -20.31 17.54
C LYS A 28 -13.87 -20.95 18.33
N GLY A 29 -12.63 -20.65 17.91
CA GLY A 29 -11.41 -21.22 18.50
C GLY A 29 -10.91 -22.50 17.82
N ASP A 30 -11.68 -23.15 16.93
CA ASP A 30 -11.16 -24.27 16.16
C ASP A 30 -10.05 -23.80 15.22
N PHE A 31 -9.01 -24.63 15.06
CA PHE A 31 -7.99 -24.40 14.03
C PHE A 31 -8.39 -25.08 12.72
N ILE A 32 -8.00 -24.47 11.63
CA ILE A 32 -8.42 -24.89 10.29
C ILE A 32 -7.22 -25.11 9.41
N ILE A 33 -7.08 -26.32 8.85
CA ILE A 33 -6.18 -26.58 7.74
C ILE A 33 -7.00 -26.39 6.45
N HIS A 34 -6.64 -25.38 5.68
CA HIS A 34 -7.20 -25.08 4.37
C HIS A 34 -6.27 -25.50 3.25
N LEU A 35 -6.71 -25.40 1.99
CA LEU A 35 -5.97 -25.90 0.81
C LEU A 35 -4.56 -25.33 0.62
N ARG A 36 -4.26 -24.17 1.21
CA ARG A 36 -2.94 -23.52 1.13
C ARG A 36 -2.30 -23.33 2.50
N SER A 37 -2.65 -24.14 3.48
CA SER A 37 -2.02 -24.06 4.82
C SER A 37 -0.53 -24.32 4.80
N PHE A 38 -0.02 -25.03 3.79
CA PHE A 38 1.40 -25.20 3.57
C PHE A 38 2.19 -23.91 3.26
N GLU A 39 1.49 -22.81 2.93
CA GLU A 39 2.09 -21.48 2.74
C GLU A 39 1.70 -20.50 3.86
N GLY A 40 0.48 -20.59 4.35
CA GLY A 40 -0.12 -19.62 5.27
C GLY A 40 -0.27 -20.08 6.71
N GLY A 41 0.09 -21.33 7.01
CA GLY A 41 -0.13 -21.93 8.32
C GLY A 41 -1.59 -22.29 8.59
N LEU A 42 -1.95 -22.44 9.87
CA LEU A 42 -3.31 -22.75 10.28
C LEU A 42 -4.09 -21.46 10.57
N GLU A 43 -5.33 -21.42 10.11
CA GLU A 43 -6.26 -20.36 10.52
C GLU A 43 -7.00 -20.74 11.80
N CYS A 44 -7.44 -19.73 12.56
CA CYS A 44 -8.28 -19.91 13.73
C CYS A 44 -9.69 -19.39 13.44
N SER A 45 -10.71 -20.12 13.82
CA SER A 45 -12.10 -19.68 13.61
C SER A 45 -12.49 -18.58 14.59
N ASN A 46 -12.98 -17.47 14.06
CA ASN A 46 -13.54 -16.37 14.84
C ASN A 46 -15.03 -16.56 15.18
N TYR A 47 -15.70 -17.53 14.51
CA TYR A 47 -17.14 -17.72 14.57
C TYR A 47 -17.52 -19.20 14.60
N ASP A 48 -18.68 -19.49 15.15
CA ASP A 48 -19.36 -20.75 14.93
C ASP A 48 -19.96 -20.75 13.52
N GLY A 49 -19.93 -21.89 12.83
CA GLY A 49 -20.46 -22.00 11.47
C GLY A 49 -20.09 -23.28 10.77
N ILE A 50 -20.12 -23.23 9.45
CA ILE A 50 -19.74 -24.36 8.58
C ILE A 50 -18.63 -23.92 7.61
N SER A 51 -17.78 -24.86 7.25
CA SER A 51 -16.67 -24.66 6.31
C SER A 51 -16.71 -25.68 5.18
N SER A 52 -15.89 -25.42 4.14
CA SER A 52 -15.74 -26.34 3.02
C SER A 52 -15.41 -27.77 3.47
N PRO A 53 -15.98 -28.80 2.83
CA PRO A 53 -15.62 -30.20 3.08
C PRO A 53 -14.13 -30.50 2.88
N ALA A 54 -13.45 -29.71 2.01
CA ALA A 54 -12.03 -29.86 1.72
C ALA A 54 -11.13 -29.46 2.89
N TYR A 55 -11.64 -28.66 3.86
CA TYR A 55 -10.85 -28.21 5.00
C TYR A 55 -10.86 -29.26 6.12
N LYS A 56 -9.79 -29.25 6.94
CA LYS A 56 -9.75 -30.05 8.17
C LYS A 56 -9.96 -29.12 9.35
N ILE A 57 -10.89 -29.50 10.23
CA ILE A 57 -11.18 -28.76 11.46
C ILE A 57 -10.52 -29.49 12.62
N LEU A 58 -9.68 -28.76 13.35
CA LEU A 58 -8.94 -29.26 14.48
C LEU A 58 -9.48 -28.61 15.76
N ARG A 59 -9.96 -29.43 16.68
CA ARG A 59 -10.47 -28.99 17.98
C ARG A 59 -9.65 -29.59 19.10
N THR A 60 -9.31 -28.79 20.08
CA THR A 60 -8.54 -29.22 21.23
C THR A 60 -8.96 -28.43 22.47
N ASN A 61 -8.87 -29.07 23.65
CA ASN A 61 -9.00 -28.42 24.95
C ASN A 61 -7.63 -28.21 25.65
N LYS A 62 -6.54 -28.59 24.99
CA LYS A 62 -5.17 -28.47 25.52
C LYS A 62 -4.49 -27.15 25.12
N LEU A 63 -4.97 -26.50 24.04
CA LEU A 63 -4.41 -25.26 23.54
C LEU A 63 -5.42 -24.13 23.67
N ILE A 64 -4.97 -22.99 24.18
CA ILE A 64 -5.75 -21.75 24.17
C ILE A 64 -5.59 -21.12 22.78
N PRO A 65 -6.66 -21.02 21.96
CA PRO A 65 -6.55 -20.58 20.58
C PRO A 65 -5.90 -19.20 20.41
N GLU A 66 -6.18 -18.27 21.32
CA GLU A 66 -5.65 -16.91 21.30
C GLU A 66 -4.13 -16.89 21.48
N ALA A 67 -3.56 -17.83 22.21
CA ALA A 67 -2.11 -17.96 22.37
C ALA A 67 -1.47 -18.50 21.08
N TYR A 68 -2.06 -19.51 20.46
CA TYR A 68 -1.45 -20.25 19.35
C TYR A 68 -1.78 -19.76 17.96
N LYS A 69 -2.88 -19.00 17.75
CA LYS A 69 -3.29 -18.54 16.41
C LYS A 69 -2.22 -17.75 15.67
N GLY A 70 -1.37 -17.01 16.41
CA GLY A 70 -0.23 -16.29 15.84
C GLY A 70 0.93 -17.21 15.50
N TYR A 71 1.26 -18.12 16.43
CA TYR A 71 2.36 -19.08 16.30
C TYR A 71 2.19 -19.98 15.06
N PHE A 72 1.01 -20.53 14.84
CA PHE A 72 0.72 -21.42 13.71
C PHE A 72 0.83 -20.73 12.33
N ARG A 73 1.12 -19.44 12.28
CA ARG A 73 1.35 -18.65 11.08
C ARG A 73 2.78 -18.11 10.99
N THR A 74 3.64 -18.46 11.94
CA THR A 74 5.06 -18.08 11.88
C THR A 74 5.82 -18.92 10.86
N TYR A 75 6.89 -18.35 10.34
CA TYR A 75 7.84 -19.06 9.47
C TYR A 75 8.38 -20.33 10.16
N ASN A 76 8.73 -20.23 11.45
CA ASN A 76 9.26 -21.37 12.23
C ASN A 76 8.26 -22.53 12.30
N PHE A 77 6.96 -22.26 12.43
CA PHE A 77 5.97 -23.34 12.39
C PHE A 77 5.77 -23.86 10.96
N ILE A 78 5.61 -23.00 9.96
CA ILE A 78 5.31 -23.39 8.59
C ILE A 78 6.48 -24.15 7.98
N GLU A 79 7.67 -23.57 7.96
CA GLU A 79 8.84 -24.16 7.33
C GLU A 79 9.59 -25.14 8.25
N GLY A 80 9.60 -24.87 9.56
CA GLY A 80 10.34 -25.70 10.52
C GLY A 80 9.59 -26.97 10.96
N LYS A 81 8.24 -26.94 10.97
CA LYS A 81 7.44 -28.07 11.47
C LYS A 81 6.42 -28.58 10.46
N LEU A 82 5.57 -27.70 9.93
CA LEU A 82 4.45 -28.09 9.03
C LEU A 82 4.94 -28.60 7.69
N SER A 83 6.08 -28.10 7.20
CA SER A 83 6.67 -28.50 5.93
C SER A 83 6.95 -30.02 5.83
N ALA A 84 7.27 -30.67 6.96
CA ALA A 84 7.46 -32.13 7.02
C ALA A 84 6.18 -32.93 6.65
N ALA A 85 5.01 -32.36 6.90
CA ALA A 85 3.73 -32.96 6.56
C ALA A 85 3.21 -32.56 5.17
N VAL A 86 3.96 -31.78 4.38
CA VAL A 86 3.54 -31.35 3.04
C VAL A 86 3.87 -32.43 2.03
N VAL A 87 2.85 -32.91 1.33
CA VAL A 87 2.99 -33.90 0.26
C VAL A 87 2.51 -33.32 -1.06
N GLY A 88 2.98 -33.89 -2.19
CA GLY A 88 2.62 -33.43 -3.52
C GLY A 88 3.51 -32.31 -4.05
N ILE A 89 3.29 -31.92 -5.32
CA ILE A 89 4.09 -30.91 -6.02
C ILE A 89 3.16 -29.84 -6.63
N ARG A 90 3.66 -28.62 -6.76
CA ARG A 90 2.94 -27.48 -7.38
C ARG A 90 1.53 -27.29 -6.79
N ASP A 91 0.51 -27.23 -7.64
CA ASP A 91 -0.89 -27.00 -7.22
C ASP A 91 -1.53 -28.23 -6.54
N GLY A 92 -0.88 -29.38 -6.58
CA GLY A 92 -1.29 -30.61 -5.89
C GLY A 92 -0.76 -30.76 -4.46
N LYS A 93 -0.12 -29.76 -3.89
CA LYS A 93 0.35 -29.79 -2.51
C LYS A 93 -0.81 -29.90 -1.53
N ASN A 94 -0.64 -30.77 -0.53
CA ASN A 94 -1.62 -30.97 0.55
C ASN A 94 -0.90 -31.32 1.84
N ILE A 95 -1.61 -31.26 2.97
CA ILE A 95 -1.12 -31.69 4.27
C ILE A 95 -1.51 -33.13 4.50
N ASP A 96 -0.50 -34.00 4.65
CA ASP A 96 -0.68 -35.39 5.09
C ASP A 96 -1.04 -35.43 6.58
N MET A 97 -2.23 -35.91 6.88
CA MET A 97 -2.73 -35.88 8.27
C MET A 97 -2.01 -36.84 9.21
N PRO A 98 -1.63 -38.08 8.82
CA PRO A 98 -0.78 -38.93 9.67
C PRO A 98 0.49 -38.20 10.11
N THR A 99 1.29 -37.67 9.17
CA THR A 99 2.50 -36.94 9.48
C THR A 99 2.25 -35.64 10.27
N PHE A 100 1.12 -34.97 9.98
CA PHE A 100 0.74 -33.78 10.73
C PHE A 100 0.53 -34.07 12.24
N TRP A 101 -0.06 -35.22 12.57
CA TRP A 101 -0.28 -35.61 13.98
C TRP A 101 1.01 -35.98 14.74
N GLU A 102 2.08 -36.20 14.04
CA GLU A 102 3.41 -36.44 14.62
C GLU A 102 4.16 -35.15 14.96
N ILE A 103 3.64 -33.97 14.55
CA ILE A 103 4.27 -32.69 14.83
C ILE A 103 4.23 -32.40 16.34
N GLU A 104 5.40 -32.33 16.94
CA GLU A 104 5.54 -31.95 18.35
C GLU A 104 5.42 -30.44 18.54
N LEU A 105 4.65 -30.04 19.53
CA LEU A 105 4.47 -28.66 19.95
C LEU A 105 4.95 -28.49 21.39
N ASN A 106 5.63 -27.39 21.68
CA ASN A 106 5.84 -26.97 23.06
C ASN A 106 4.53 -26.43 23.61
N VAL A 107 3.99 -27.09 24.63
CA VAL A 107 2.70 -26.75 25.23
C VAL A 107 2.92 -26.36 26.70
N PRO A 108 3.02 -25.04 26.99
CA PRO A 108 3.07 -24.55 28.36
C PRO A 108 1.81 -24.94 29.14
N SER A 109 1.86 -24.77 30.47
CA SER A 109 0.68 -24.94 31.32
C SER A 109 -0.49 -24.03 30.90
N LEU A 110 -1.71 -24.44 31.09
CA LEU A 110 -2.89 -23.61 30.74
C LEU A 110 -2.84 -22.21 31.38
N PRO A 111 -2.43 -22.00 32.65
CA PRO A 111 -2.28 -20.65 33.19
C PRO A 111 -1.21 -19.82 32.47
N GLU A 112 -0.15 -20.44 31.98
CA GLU A 112 0.88 -19.74 31.19
C GLU A 112 0.37 -19.40 29.78
N GLN A 113 -0.31 -20.33 29.12
CA GLN A 113 -0.98 -20.05 27.84
C GLN A 113 -1.98 -18.88 27.97
N GLN A 114 -2.71 -18.80 29.09
CA GLN A 114 -3.63 -17.69 29.34
C GLN A 114 -2.89 -16.35 29.41
N LYS A 115 -1.74 -16.28 30.11
CA LYS A 115 -0.91 -15.07 30.16
C LYS A 115 -0.37 -14.69 28.77
N ILE A 116 0.09 -15.67 28.00
CA ILE A 116 0.55 -15.46 26.62
C ILE A 116 -0.59 -14.89 25.77
N ALA A 117 -1.80 -15.47 25.85
CA ALA A 117 -2.97 -15.02 25.11
C ALA A 117 -3.35 -13.56 25.45
N GLU A 118 -3.38 -13.21 26.74
CA GLU A 118 -3.68 -11.85 27.21
C GLU A 118 -2.65 -10.84 26.74
N PHE A 119 -1.37 -11.20 26.83
CA PHE A 119 -0.28 -10.36 26.36
C PHE A 119 -0.34 -10.12 24.85
N LEU A 120 -0.43 -11.18 24.04
CA LEU A 120 -0.53 -11.08 22.58
C LEU A 120 -1.79 -10.32 22.15
N SER A 121 -2.92 -10.53 22.83
CA SER A 121 -4.15 -9.78 22.59
C SER A 121 -3.98 -8.28 22.87
N THR A 122 -3.20 -7.94 23.89
CA THR A 122 -2.89 -6.52 24.19
C THR A 122 -2.02 -5.91 23.10
N VAL A 123 -1.01 -6.62 22.61
CA VAL A 123 -0.18 -6.18 21.47
C VAL A 123 -1.03 -6.00 20.21
N ASP A 124 -1.93 -6.94 19.92
CA ASP A 124 -2.86 -6.85 18.78
C ASP A 124 -3.74 -5.60 18.85
N ARG A 125 -4.27 -5.30 20.04
CA ARG A 125 -5.10 -4.11 20.27
C ARG A 125 -4.30 -2.81 20.04
N VAL A 126 -3.03 -2.77 20.44
CA VAL A 126 -2.16 -1.62 20.16
C VAL A 126 -1.94 -1.45 18.66
N ILE A 127 -1.64 -2.54 17.95
CA ILE A 127 -1.45 -2.54 16.49
C ILE A 127 -2.71 -2.02 15.78
N GLU A 128 -3.89 -2.53 16.11
CA GLU A 128 -5.15 -2.06 15.48
C GLU A 128 -5.43 -0.59 15.79
N LYS A 129 -5.18 -0.14 17.03
CA LYS A 129 -5.34 1.28 17.40
C LYS A 129 -4.36 2.19 16.65
N GLN A 130 -3.14 1.73 16.36
CA GLN A 130 -2.19 2.48 15.52
C GLN A 130 -2.70 2.58 14.07
N LYS A 131 -3.26 1.52 13.50
CA LYS A 131 -3.86 1.52 12.15
C LYS A 131 -5.02 2.51 12.05
N GLU A 132 -5.92 2.50 13.03
CA GLU A 132 -7.03 3.46 13.11
C GLU A 132 -6.50 4.90 13.23
N THR A 133 -5.48 5.12 14.04
CA THR A 133 -4.85 6.43 14.21
C THR A 133 -4.26 6.94 12.88
N ILE A 134 -3.56 6.09 12.12
CA ILE A 134 -3.01 6.45 10.80
C ILE A 134 -4.14 6.83 9.84
N THR A 135 -5.23 6.05 9.82
CA THR A 135 -6.41 6.35 8.99
C THR A 135 -7.00 7.71 9.33
N THR A 136 -7.21 7.99 10.62
CA THR A 136 -7.73 9.28 11.09
C THR A 136 -6.83 10.46 10.69
N TRP A 137 -5.51 10.32 10.79
CA TRP A 137 -4.58 11.38 10.37
C TRP A 137 -4.60 11.62 8.86
N LYS A 138 -4.72 10.55 8.05
CA LYS A 138 -4.89 10.68 6.58
C LYS A 138 -6.19 11.42 6.23
N GLU A 139 -7.29 11.11 6.91
CA GLU A 139 -8.56 11.79 6.72
C GLU A 139 -8.49 13.26 7.15
N ARG A 140 -7.84 13.56 8.28
CA ARG A 140 -7.59 14.94 8.73
C ARG A 140 -6.78 15.72 7.71
N LYS A 141 -5.66 15.15 7.21
CA LYS A 141 -4.86 15.79 6.14
C LYS A 141 -5.72 16.08 4.92
N LYS A 142 -6.52 15.12 4.47
CA LYS A 142 -7.44 15.30 3.33
C LYS A 142 -8.41 16.48 3.59
N GLY A 143 -9.00 16.56 4.77
CA GLY A 143 -9.90 17.67 5.14
C GLY A 143 -9.19 19.03 5.17
N VAL A 144 -7.97 19.10 5.72
CA VAL A 144 -7.15 20.32 5.70
C VAL A 144 -6.82 20.74 4.27
N MET A 145 -6.37 19.79 3.43
CA MET A 145 -6.11 20.05 2.01
C MET A 145 -7.35 20.64 1.31
N GLN A 146 -8.53 20.04 1.50
CA GLN A 146 -9.76 20.55 0.90
C GLN A 146 -10.05 22.00 1.30
N LYS A 147 -9.94 22.33 2.59
CA LYS A 147 -10.20 23.69 3.10
C LYS A 147 -9.17 24.70 2.61
N LEU A 148 -7.91 24.34 2.54
CA LEU A 148 -6.85 25.23 2.06
C LEU A 148 -6.99 25.50 0.56
N PHE A 149 -7.14 24.45 -0.25
CA PHE A 149 -7.21 24.59 -1.72
C PHE A 149 -8.58 25.09 -2.23
N SER A 150 -9.64 25.02 -1.41
CA SER A 150 -10.92 25.71 -1.68
C SER A 150 -10.94 27.15 -1.18
N GLN A 151 -9.87 27.61 -0.53
CA GLN A 151 -9.77 28.93 0.11
C GLN A 151 -10.81 29.18 1.23
N GLU A 152 -11.47 28.13 1.75
CA GLU A 152 -12.32 28.22 2.94
C GLU A 152 -11.51 28.68 4.16
N VAL A 153 -10.25 28.28 4.22
CA VAL A 153 -9.26 28.72 5.20
C VAL A 153 -8.01 29.19 4.45
N ARG A 154 -7.55 30.40 4.72
CA ARG A 154 -6.30 30.95 4.19
C ARG A 154 -5.35 31.32 5.31
N PHE A 155 -4.05 31.25 5.02
CA PHE A 155 -3.03 31.78 5.90
C PHE A 155 -3.00 33.31 5.82
N LYS A 156 -2.49 33.94 6.88
CA LYS A 156 -2.18 35.36 6.93
C LYS A 156 -0.66 35.58 6.86
N ALA A 157 -0.25 36.75 6.41
CA ALA A 157 1.13 37.20 6.49
C ALA A 157 1.57 37.30 7.96
N ASN A 158 2.87 37.44 8.20
CA ASN A 158 3.42 37.42 9.55
C ASN A 158 3.01 38.66 10.37
N ASP A 159 2.64 39.74 9.70
CA ASP A 159 2.09 40.97 10.30
C ASP A 159 0.58 40.91 10.54
N GLY A 160 -0.07 39.80 10.20
CA GLY A 160 -1.50 39.57 10.33
C GLY A 160 -2.33 40.03 9.14
N SER A 161 -1.74 40.65 8.12
CA SER A 161 -2.44 41.05 6.89
C SER A 161 -2.85 39.84 6.05
N GLU A 162 -3.87 40.05 5.20
CA GLU A 162 -4.28 39.06 4.23
C GLU A 162 -3.27 39.00 3.07
N PHE A 163 -3.07 37.79 2.50
CA PHE A 163 -2.31 37.65 1.27
C PHE A 163 -3.15 38.12 0.06
N PRO A 164 -2.51 38.48 -1.06
CA PRO A 164 -3.19 38.79 -2.32
C PRO A 164 -4.12 37.65 -2.78
N GLU A 165 -5.09 37.97 -3.61
CA GLU A 165 -5.95 36.95 -4.23
C GLU A 165 -5.11 35.96 -5.06
N TRP A 166 -5.59 34.71 -5.13
CA TRP A 166 -4.94 33.69 -5.91
C TRP A 166 -5.11 33.94 -7.42
N GLU A 167 -4.05 33.72 -8.16
CA GLU A 167 -4.05 33.81 -9.61
C GLU A 167 -4.30 32.44 -10.25
N GLU A 168 -4.99 32.43 -11.37
CA GLU A 168 -5.13 31.23 -12.21
C GLU A 168 -4.04 31.22 -13.29
N LYS A 169 -3.21 30.17 -13.32
CA LYS A 169 -2.15 29.96 -14.30
C LYS A 169 -2.30 28.60 -14.95
N LYS A 170 -1.97 28.48 -16.24
CA LYS A 170 -1.83 27.17 -16.86
C LYS A 170 -0.50 26.55 -16.43
N ILE A 171 -0.45 25.22 -16.40
CA ILE A 171 0.80 24.52 -16.10
C ILE A 171 1.90 24.94 -17.10
N ASP A 172 1.59 25.12 -18.39
CA ASP A 172 2.57 25.57 -19.39
C ASP A 172 3.13 26.98 -19.13
N ASP A 173 2.42 27.81 -18.33
CA ASP A 173 2.90 29.16 -17.94
C ASP A 173 3.92 29.09 -16.79
N ILE A 174 3.91 28.02 -15.99
CA ILE A 174 4.66 27.88 -14.73
C ILE A 174 5.59 26.66 -14.71
N ALA A 175 5.57 25.81 -15.73
CA ALA A 175 6.37 24.60 -15.79
C ALA A 175 6.59 24.12 -17.22
N THR A 176 7.60 23.29 -17.42
CA THR A 176 7.84 22.56 -18.67
C THR A 176 7.37 21.12 -18.53
N CYS A 177 6.49 20.71 -19.44
CA CYS A 177 5.94 19.36 -19.48
C CYS A 177 6.62 18.48 -20.52
N PHE A 178 7.11 17.31 -20.14
CA PHE A 178 7.65 16.33 -21.06
C PHE A 178 7.39 14.89 -20.60
N ALA A 179 7.38 13.96 -21.54
CA ALA A 179 7.28 12.54 -21.26
C ALA A 179 8.66 11.87 -21.36
N GLY A 180 8.85 10.80 -20.61
CA GLY A 180 10.01 9.95 -20.76
C GLY A 180 9.84 8.91 -21.88
N ALA A 181 10.69 7.88 -21.86
CA ALA A 181 10.65 6.77 -22.78
C ALA A 181 11.11 5.46 -22.10
N THR A 182 10.79 4.33 -22.75
CA THR A 182 11.19 3.01 -22.27
C THR A 182 12.29 2.46 -23.17
N PRO A 183 13.50 2.19 -22.66
CA PRO A 183 14.51 1.46 -23.39
C PRO A 183 14.00 0.09 -23.82
N SER A 184 14.48 -0.43 -24.97
CA SER A 184 14.03 -1.75 -25.45
C SER A 184 14.26 -2.82 -24.41
N THR A 185 13.19 -3.49 -23.98
CA THR A 185 13.25 -4.61 -23.03
C THR A 185 13.82 -5.90 -23.65
N LYS A 186 14.02 -5.90 -24.97
CA LYS A 186 14.64 -7.02 -25.70
C LYS A 186 16.16 -6.99 -25.66
N ILE A 187 16.75 -5.92 -25.18
CA ILE A 187 18.20 -5.71 -25.08
C ILE A 187 18.57 -5.68 -23.59
N PRO A 188 19.06 -6.81 -23.05
CA PRO A 188 19.38 -6.92 -21.62
C PRO A 188 20.39 -5.86 -21.16
N GLU A 189 21.36 -5.50 -21.99
CA GLU A 189 22.42 -4.53 -21.69
C GLU A 189 21.89 -3.12 -21.37
N TYR A 190 20.64 -2.81 -21.75
CA TYR A 190 19.99 -1.54 -21.37
C TYR A 190 19.49 -1.53 -19.94
N TRP A 191 19.36 -2.72 -19.32
CA TRP A 191 18.77 -2.89 -18.00
C TRP A 191 19.76 -3.51 -16.99
N ASP A 192 20.62 -4.43 -17.47
CA ASP A 192 21.57 -5.14 -16.60
C ASP A 192 22.58 -4.16 -16.00
N ASN A 193 22.83 -4.35 -14.69
CA ASN A 193 23.72 -3.48 -13.91
C ASN A 193 23.37 -1.97 -14.01
N GLY A 194 22.08 -1.67 -14.19
CA GLY A 194 21.58 -0.31 -14.29
C GLY A 194 21.87 0.50 -13.02
N THR A 195 22.37 1.72 -13.20
CA THR A 195 22.66 2.68 -12.12
C THR A 195 21.70 3.86 -12.14
N ILE A 196 21.10 4.18 -13.29
CA ILE A 196 20.17 5.28 -13.48
C ILE A 196 18.77 4.81 -13.11
N GLN A 197 18.15 5.47 -12.15
CA GLN A 197 16.79 5.16 -11.72
C GLN A 197 15.79 5.38 -12.85
N TRP A 198 14.86 4.45 -13.05
CA TRP A 198 13.86 4.52 -14.11
C TRP A 198 12.47 4.14 -13.55
N MET A 199 11.59 5.14 -13.52
CA MET A 199 10.26 5.06 -12.93
C MET A 199 9.22 4.60 -13.94
N SER A 200 8.45 3.60 -13.59
CA SER A 200 7.25 3.19 -14.29
C SER A 200 6.00 3.94 -13.78
N SER A 201 4.94 3.99 -14.59
CA SER A 201 3.70 4.66 -14.17
C SER A 201 2.99 3.98 -12.99
N GLY A 202 3.29 2.73 -12.68
CA GLY A 202 2.75 2.04 -11.50
C GLY A 202 3.25 2.61 -10.18
N GLU A 203 4.48 3.13 -10.18
CA GLU A 203 5.13 3.65 -8.98
C GLU A 203 4.60 5.03 -8.54
N VAL A 204 3.78 5.69 -9.36
CA VAL A 204 3.12 6.95 -8.97
C VAL A 204 2.28 6.80 -7.69
N ASN A 205 1.84 5.59 -7.37
CA ASN A 205 1.11 5.30 -6.14
C ASN A 205 1.95 5.49 -4.86
N ASN A 206 3.27 5.53 -4.98
CA ASN A 206 4.17 5.74 -3.83
C ASN A 206 4.16 7.20 -3.34
N GLY A 207 3.66 8.13 -4.16
CA GLY A 207 3.52 9.54 -3.83
C GLY A 207 4.85 10.30 -3.83
N GLN A 208 5.80 9.97 -2.97
CA GLN A 208 7.17 10.51 -2.98
C GLN A 208 8.14 9.41 -3.42
N ILE A 209 9.00 9.73 -4.40
CA ILE A 209 9.89 8.76 -5.05
C ILE A 209 11.33 9.02 -4.64
N TYR A 210 11.83 8.18 -3.74
CA TYR A 210 13.22 8.18 -3.28
C TYR A 210 14.09 7.14 -4.00
N GLU A 211 13.46 6.12 -4.57
CA GLU A 211 14.07 5.07 -5.37
C GLU A 211 13.03 4.46 -6.31
N THR A 212 13.50 3.74 -7.34
CA THR A 212 12.65 3.07 -8.33
C THR A 212 12.91 1.57 -8.32
N GLU A 213 11.87 0.78 -8.66
CA GLU A 213 11.97 -0.68 -8.78
C GLU A 213 12.98 -1.11 -9.85
N LYS A 214 13.09 -0.31 -10.92
CA LYS A 214 13.97 -0.61 -12.06
C LYS A 214 15.02 0.48 -12.23
N ARG A 215 16.14 0.06 -12.78
CA ARG A 215 17.23 0.96 -13.20
C ARG A 215 17.63 0.62 -14.62
N ILE A 216 18.13 1.61 -15.35
CA ILE A 216 18.69 1.45 -16.68
C ILE A 216 20.20 1.71 -16.64
N SER A 217 20.93 1.07 -17.56
CA SER A 217 22.35 1.32 -17.77
C SER A 217 22.56 2.65 -18.47
N GLN A 218 23.80 3.17 -18.43
CA GLN A 218 24.17 4.36 -19.22
C GLN A 218 23.91 4.13 -20.72
N LEU A 219 24.19 2.94 -21.23
CA LEU A 219 23.89 2.57 -22.61
C LEU A 219 22.39 2.64 -22.92
N GLY A 220 21.55 2.13 -22.00
CA GLY A 220 20.10 2.23 -22.12
C GLY A 220 19.60 3.66 -22.13
N PHE A 221 20.20 4.55 -21.35
CA PHE A 221 19.90 5.97 -21.35
C PHE A 221 20.31 6.64 -22.67
N ASP A 222 21.54 6.42 -23.13
CA ASP A 222 22.09 7.06 -24.34
C ASP A 222 21.39 6.61 -25.64
N LYS A 223 20.83 5.39 -25.65
CA LYS A 223 20.15 4.80 -26.82
C LYS A 223 18.62 4.97 -26.77
N CYS A 224 18.10 5.62 -25.76
CA CYS A 224 16.66 5.88 -25.59
C CYS A 224 16.39 7.39 -25.61
N SER A 225 15.21 7.78 -26.03
CA SER A 225 14.76 9.18 -25.99
C SER A 225 14.27 9.63 -24.60
N THR A 226 14.56 8.85 -23.57
CA THR A 226 14.21 9.24 -22.20
C THR A 226 15.05 10.46 -21.75
N LYS A 227 14.47 11.22 -20.84
CA LYS A 227 15.14 12.42 -20.29
C LYS A 227 15.35 12.23 -18.80
N MET A 228 16.43 12.84 -18.29
CA MET A 228 16.63 12.94 -16.85
C MET A 228 15.66 13.97 -16.27
N VAL A 229 14.94 13.55 -15.25
CA VAL A 229 14.03 14.35 -14.44
C VAL A 229 14.78 14.77 -13.17
N LYS A 230 14.73 16.04 -12.82
CA LYS A 230 15.38 16.58 -11.62
C LYS A 230 14.67 16.12 -10.33
N PRO A 231 15.37 16.11 -9.19
CA PRO A 231 14.70 16.02 -7.90
C PRO A 231 13.64 17.11 -7.73
N ASN A 232 12.62 16.82 -6.95
CA ASN A 232 11.47 17.67 -6.66
C ASN A 232 10.56 17.98 -7.87
N THR A 233 10.69 17.25 -8.97
CA THR A 233 9.79 17.38 -10.12
C THR A 233 8.50 16.60 -9.86
N VAL A 234 7.36 17.21 -10.17
CA VAL A 234 6.06 16.51 -10.15
C VAL A 234 5.94 15.63 -11.37
N VAL A 235 5.55 14.37 -11.17
CA VAL A 235 5.26 13.42 -12.25
C VAL A 235 3.80 12.99 -12.22
N MET A 236 3.13 13.02 -13.36
CA MET A 236 1.71 12.67 -13.50
C MET A 236 1.52 11.48 -14.43
N ALA A 237 0.72 10.51 -14.03
CA ALA A 237 0.37 9.39 -14.90
C ALA A 237 -0.61 9.81 -16.00
N LEU A 238 -0.18 9.71 -17.25
CA LEU A 238 -0.95 10.04 -18.44
C LEU A 238 -1.91 8.91 -18.83
N ALA A 239 -1.51 7.67 -18.59
CA ALA A 239 -2.24 6.47 -18.95
C ALA A 239 -2.36 5.52 -17.74
N GLY A 240 -3.25 4.56 -17.87
CA GLY A 240 -3.47 3.51 -16.88
C GLY A 240 -4.94 3.15 -16.80
N GLN A 241 -5.22 1.87 -16.94
CA GLN A 241 -6.55 1.33 -16.67
C GLN A 241 -6.78 1.32 -15.16
N GLY A 242 -8.00 1.65 -14.70
CA GLY A 242 -8.31 1.71 -13.28
C GLY A 242 -7.97 3.06 -12.64
N LYS A 243 -7.16 3.07 -11.56
CA LYS A 243 -6.98 4.24 -10.69
C LYS A 243 -5.75 5.11 -10.99
N THR A 244 -4.79 4.66 -11.80
CA THR A 244 -3.47 5.30 -11.93
C THR A 244 -3.52 6.62 -12.72
N ARG A 245 -4.29 6.69 -13.80
CA ARG A 245 -4.41 7.89 -14.65
C ARG A 245 -4.82 9.12 -13.83
N GLY A 246 -4.09 10.21 -13.97
CA GLY A 246 -4.30 11.47 -13.24
C GLY A 246 -3.73 11.47 -11.83
N MET A 247 -3.12 10.35 -11.37
CA MET A 247 -2.35 10.36 -10.12
C MET A 247 -1.03 11.08 -10.32
N VAL A 248 -0.56 11.70 -9.25
CA VAL A 248 0.71 12.43 -9.22
C VAL A 248 1.63 11.90 -8.13
N ALA A 249 2.92 11.96 -8.41
CA ALA A 249 3.99 11.76 -7.45
C ALA A 249 5.00 12.91 -7.56
N ILE A 250 5.90 13.03 -6.60
CA ILE A 250 7.02 13.97 -6.65
C ILE A 250 8.33 13.20 -6.52
N THR A 251 9.29 13.48 -7.39
CA THR A 251 10.63 12.88 -7.36
C THR A 251 11.44 13.50 -6.23
N ARG A 252 12.24 12.70 -5.52
CA ARG A 252 13.18 13.20 -4.51
C ARG A 252 14.65 12.92 -4.90
N VAL A 253 14.80 12.19 -5.99
CA VAL A 253 16.10 11.84 -6.58
C VAL A 253 16.03 12.05 -8.09
N PRO A 254 17.17 12.25 -8.77
CA PRO A 254 17.19 12.28 -10.23
C PRO A 254 16.82 10.90 -10.77
N LEU A 255 15.92 10.86 -11.77
CA LEU A 255 15.45 9.63 -12.38
C LEU A 255 14.99 9.84 -13.82
N CYS A 256 14.81 8.75 -14.57
CA CYS A 256 14.11 8.75 -15.84
C CYS A 256 12.69 8.21 -15.68
N THR A 257 11.81 8.50 -16.62
CA THR A 257 10.43 8.01 -16.60
C THR A 257 10.09 7.27 -17.88
N ASN A 258 9.04 6.43 -17.83
CA ASN A 258 8.47 5.87 -19.04
C ASN A 258 7.59 6.91 -19.80
N GLN A 259 7.14 6.55 -21.00
CA GLN A 259 6.30 7.41 -21.85
C GLN A 259 4.87 7.62 -21.31
N SER A 260 4.46 6.89 -20.29
CA SER A 260 3.14 7.02 -19.65
C SER A 260 3.14 7.98 -18.46
N LEU A 261 4.26 8.66 -18.22
CA LEU A 261 4.42 9.70 -17.22
C LEU A 261 4.74 11.03 -17.88
N CYS A 262 4.11 12.09 -17.40
CA CYS A 262 4.47 13.47 -17.66
C CYS A 262 5.30 13.98 -16.50
N ALA A 263 6.54 14.40 -16.74
CA ALA A 263 7.31 15.20 -15.83
C ALA A 263 6.92 16.67 -15.99
N ILE A 264 6.68 17.36 -14.88
CA ILE A 264 6.26 18.77 -14.80
C ILE A 264 7.34 19.49 -14.02
N GLU A 265 8.36 19.98 -14.73
CA GLU A 265 9.47 20.78 -14.15
C GLU A 265 9.02 22.22 -14.00
N THR A 266 8.85 22.67 -12.78
CA THR A 266 8.40 24.03 -12.43
C THR A 266 9.47 25.08 -12.69
N ASN A 267 9.03 26.33 -12.89
CA ASN A 267 9.89 27.50 -12.82
C ASN A 267 9.94 28.06 -11.38
N ASP A 268 10.59 29.21 -11.19
CA ASP A 268 10.80 29.81 -9.87
C ASP A 268 9.52 30.46 -9.26
N ASP A 269 8.43 30.56 -10.02
CA ASP A 269 7.18 31.20 -9.57
C ASP A 269 6.33 30.29 -8.68
N ILE A 270 6.56 28.98 -8.77
CA ILE A 270 5.77 27.98 -8.06
C ILE A 270 6.63 26.97 -7.29
N CYS A 271 6.25 26.72 -6.04
CA CYS A 271 6.87 25.68 -5.24
C CYS A 271 6.46 24.28 -5.72
N ASP A 272 7.44 23.41 -5.98
CA ASP A 272 7.22 22.03 -6.44
C ASP A 272 6.25 21.25 -5.53
N ASP A 273 6.47 21.31 -4.23
CA ASP A 273 5.64 20.65 -3.23
C ASP A 273 4.22 21.23 -3.19
N TYR A 274 4.04 22.55 -3.45
CA TYR A 274 2.72 23.15 -3.59
C TYR A 274 1.98 22.56 -4.80
N LEU A 275 2.61 22.55 -5.97
CA LEU A 275 2.02 21.97 -7.17
C LEU A 275 1.66 20.50 -6.97
N TYR A 276 2.56 19.73 -6.38
CA TYR A 276 2.31 18.33 -6.04
C TYR A 276 1.07 18.16 -5.17
N GLN A 277 0.98 18.87 -4.07
CA GLN A 277 -0.13 18.77 -3.12
C GLN A 277 -1.44 19.28 -3.72
N TYR A 278 -1.39 20.37 -4.51
CA TYR A 278 -2.56 20.87 -5.24
C TYR A 278 -3.10 19.83 -6.23
N LEU A 279 -2.24 19.27 -7.08
CA LEU A 279 -2.66 18.30 -8.10
C LEU A 279 -3.19 16.99 -7.50
N GLN A 280 -2.78 16.61 -6.30
CA GLN A 280 -3.41 15.50 -5.58
C GLN A 280 -4.91 15.73 -5.34
N THR A 281 -5.32 16.96 -5.06
CA THR A 281 -6.75 17.29 -4.87
C THR A 281 -7.52 17.29 -6.18
N GLN A 282 -6.82 17.45 -7.32
CA GLN A 282 -7.41 17.57 -8.65
C GLN A 282 -7.60 16.22 -9.36
N TYR A 283 -7.32 15.11 -8.71
CA TYR A 283 -7.39 13.77 -9.30
C TYR A 283 -8.69 13.51 -10.11
N ASN A 284 -9.85 13.84 -9.56
CA ASN A 284 -11.13 13.63 -10.25
C ASN A 284 -11.28 14.55 -11.47
N ASN A 285 -10.88 15.81 -11.36
CA ASN A 285 -10.93 16.79 -12.45
C ASN A 285 -10.00 16.38 -13.60
N LEU A 286 -8.78 15.95 -13.27
CA LEU A 286 -7.81 15.45 -14.26
C LEU A 286 -8.34 14.21 -15.00
N ARG A 287 -9.09 13.36 -14.34
CA ARG A 287 -9.74 12.21 -14.98
C ARG A 287 -10.88 12.64 -15.92
N LEU A 288 -11.63 13.67 -15.58
CA LEU A 288 -12.73 14.18 -16.40
C LEU A 288 -12.25 14.81 -17.71
N ILE A 289 -11.13 15.53 -17.69
CA ILE A 289 -10.57 16.14 -18.91
C ILE A 289 -9.86 15.15 -19.85
N SER A 290 -9.60 13.91 -19.37
CA SER A 290 -8.98 12.90 -20.22
C SER A 290 -9.93 12.53 -21.37
N SER A 291 -9.45 12.66 -22.63
CA SER A 291 -10.24 12.35 -23.82
C SER A 291 -10.68 10.88 -23.88
N GLY A 292 -11.96 10.64 -24.14
CA GLY A 292 -12.56 9.32 -24.39
C GLY A 292 -13.48 8.83 -23.29
N ASP A 293 -14.65 8.32 -23.70
CA ASP A 293 -15.58 7.59 -22.83
C ASP A 293 -14.98 6.24 -22.43
N GLY A 294 -14.93 5.98 -21.14
CA GLY A 294 -14.57 4.68 -20.61
C GLY A 294 -13.06 4.42 -20.40
N THR A 295 -12.64 3.17 -20.55
CA THR A 295 -11.32 2.64 -20.15
C THR A 295 -10.16 3.05 -21.05
N ARG A 296 -10.41 3.60 -22.24
CA ARG A 296 -9.40 3.92 -23.27
C ARG A 296 -8.98 5.40 -23.31
N GLY A 297 -9.62 6.28 -22.56
CA GLY A 297 -9.23 7.69 -22.48
C GLY A 297 -7.85 7.87 -21.81
N GLY A 298 -7.08 8.86 -22.25
CA GLY A 298 -5.75 9.19 -21.70
C GLY A 298 -5.58 10.69 -21.54
N LEU A 299 -4.75 11.09 -20.60
CA LEU A 299 -4.15 12.41 -20.56
C LEU A 299 -3.02 12.46 -21.58
N ASN A 300 -2.72 13.66 -22.07
CA ASN A 300 -1.56 13.93 -22.92
C ASN A 300 -0.88 15.22 -22.46
N LEU A 301 0.32 15.48 -22.94
CA LEU A 301 1.09 16.66 -22.53
C LEU A 301 0.32 17.97 -22.74
N LYS A 302 -0.43 18.11 -23.84
CA LYS A 302 -1.22 19.31 -24.13
C LYS A 302 -2.36 19.51 -23.12
N LEU A 303 -3.03 18.45 -22.69
CA LEU A 303 -4.09 18.53 -21.67
C LEU A 303 -3.51 18.86 -20.31
N VAL A 304 -2.34 18.29 -19.96
CA VAL A 304 -1.64 18.59 -18.71
C VAL A 304 -1.15 20.02 -18.71
N GLY A 305 -0.45 20.46 -19.75
CA GLY A 305 0.08 21.83 -19.86
C GLY A 305 -1.02 22.90 -19.86
N GLY A 306 -2.16 22.61 -20.49
CA GLY A 306 -3.34 23.51 -20.48
C GLY A 306 -4.17 23.47 -19.21
N TYR A 307 -3.84 22.61 -18.23
CA TYR A 307 -4.58 22.54 -16.96
C TYR A 307 -4.36 23.78 -16.11
N VAL A 308 -5.45 24.37 -15.60
CA VAL A 308 -5.41 25.58 -14.79
C VAL A 308 -5.17 25.23 -13.32
N VAL A 309 -4.19 25.90 -12.72
CA VAL A 309 -3.81 25.79 -11.33
C VAL A 309 -4.11 27.13 -10.63
N SER A 310 -4.82 27.08 -9.51
CA SER A 310 -4.97 28.24 -8.62
C SER A 310 -3.71 28.40 -7.78
N MET A 311 -3.09 29.57 -7.83
CA MET A 311 -1.76 29.81 -7.31
C MET A 311 -1.73 31.04 -6.39
N PRO A 312 -1.49 30.88 -5.08
CA PRO A 312 -1.21 32.01 -4.18
C PRO A 312 0.19 32.60 -4.42
N CYS A 313 0.47 33.73 -3.82
CA CYS A 313 1.83 34.24 -3.78
C CYS A 313 2.80 33.23 -3.14
N PHE A 314 4.06 33.26 -3.52
CA PHE A 314 5.07 32.26 -3.15
C PHE A 314 5.18 32.04 -1.62
N ILE A 315 5.05 33.10 -0.82
CA ILE A 315 5.10 33.00 0.66
C ILE A 315 3.92 32.23 1.20
N GLU A 316 2.71 32.40 0.65
CA GLU A 316 1.53 31.62 1.06
C GLU A 316 1.64 30.16 0.60
N GLN A 317 2.19 29.89 -0.60
CA GLN A 317 2.54 28.52 -1.04
C GLN A 317 3.42 27.81 -0.02
N GLN A 318 4.48 28.48 0.45
CA GLN A 318 5.40 27.92 1.45
C GLN A 318 4.71 27.61 2.77
N LYS A 319 3.79 28.46 3.24
CA LYS A 319 3.00 28.22 4.46
C LYS A 319 2.07 27.02 4.31
N ILE A 320 1.42 26.88 3.15
CA ILE A 320 0.57 25.74 2.83
C ILE A 320 1.40 24.45 2.83
N VAL A 321 2.53 24.45 2.14
CA VAL A 321 3.45 23.32 2.08
C VAL A 321 3.93 22.93 3.48
N ALA A 322 4.38 23.88 4.28
CA ALA A 322 4.87 23.62 5.64
C ALA A 322 3.78 22.98 6.52
N CYS A 323 2.55 23.46 6.43
CA CYS A 323 1.42 22.89 7.18
C CYS A 323 1.11 21.45 6.77
N LEU A 324 1.05 21.18 5.47
CA LEU A 324 0.69 19.85 4.96
C LEU A 324 1.84 18.86 5.15
N SER A 325 3.09 19.29 5.00
CA SER A 325 4.28 18.45 5.27
C SER A 325 4.38 18.06 6.74
N ALA A 326 4.05 18.97 7.66
CA ALA A 326 3.99 18.63 9.09
C ALA A 326 2.95 17.52 9.40
N LEU A 327 1.83 17.48 8.67
CA LEU A 327 0.87 16.40 8.77
C LEU A 327 1.40 15.08 8.17
N ASP A 328 2.15 15.14 7.07
CA ASP A 328 2.82 13.98 6.50
C ASP A 328 3.85 13.39 7.47
N ASP A 329 4.66 14.23 8.11
CA ASP A 329 5.63 13.80 9.12
C ASP A 329 4.98 13.06 10.29
N VAL A 330 3.80 13.54 10.75
CA VAL A 330 3.03 12.83 11.78
C VAL A 330 2.57 11.47 11.28
N ILE A 331 2.05 11.39 10.06
CA ILE A 331 1.60 10.12 9.45
C ILE A 331 2.77 9.14 9.33
N GLU A 332 3.93 9.58 8.84
CA GLU A 332 5.11 8.72 8.67
C GLU A 332 5.66 8.23 10.03
N LYS A 333 5.72 9.10 11.05
CA LYS A 333 6.08 8.68 12.42
C LYS A 333 5.12 7.62 12.97
N LYS A 334 3.81 7.73 12.70
CA LYS A 334 2.82 6.72 13.13
C LYS A 334 2.97 5.40 12.35
N LYS A 335 3.29 5.45 11.05
CA LYS A 335 3.61 4.26 10.25
C LYS A 335 4.86 3.55 10.77
N ALA A 336 5.93 4.28 11.06
CA ALA A 336 7.14 3.71 11.64
C ALA A 336 6.86 3.04 13.00
N THR A 337 6.06 3.68 13.85
CA THR A 337 5.62 3.09 15.13
C THR A 337 4.82 1.80 14.92
N LEU A 338 3.92 1.76 13.94
CA LEU A 338 3.16 0.57 13.59
C LEU A 338 4.08 -0.57 13.15
N ALA A 339 5.02 -0.28 12.25
CA ALA A 339 5.98 -1.28 11.77
C ALA A 339 6.82 -1.87 12.92
N ALA A 340 7.26 -1.02 13.87
CA ALA A 340 7.98 -1.48 15.06
C ALA A 340 7.14 -2.41 15.94
N TRP A 341 5.85 -2.13 16.13
CA TRP A 341 4.94 -3.00 16.86
C TRP A 341 4.69 -4.34 16.15
N GLU A 342 4.55 -4.33 14.83
CA GLU A 342 4.38 -5.55 14.02
C GLU A 342 5.63 -6.43 14.06
N GLU A 343 6.83 -5.85 14.00
CA GLU A 343 8.09 -6.58 14.13
C GLU A 343 8.31 -7.11 15.55
N LEU A 344 8.01 -6.31 16.58
CA LEU A 344 8.04 -6.77 17.97
C LEU A 344 7.13 -7.99 18.16
N LYS A 345 5.89 -7.93 17.65
CA LYS A 345 4.96 -9.07 17.73
C LYS A 345 5.53 -10.31 17.06
N LYS A 346 6.15 -10.16 15.91
CA LYS A 346 6.79 -11.27 15.18
C LYS A 346 7.92 -11.90 16.01
N GLY A 347 8.79 -11.09 16.62
CA GLY A 347 9.85 -11.55 17.51
C GLY A 347 9.30 -12.28 18.74
N LEU A 348 8.27 -11.74 19.39
CA LEU A 348 7.62 -12.37 20.54
C LEU A 348 7.04 -13.75 20.20
N LEU A 349 6.36 -13.87 19.06
CA LEU A 349 5.82 -15.16 18.60
C LEU A 349 6.92 -16.20 18.34
N GLN A 350 8.11 -15.78 17.94
CA GLN A 350 9.25 -16.68 17.77
C GLN A 350 9.83 -17.13 19.11
N GLN A 351 9.90 -16.25 20.10
CA GLN A 351 10.53 -16.53 21.39
C GLN A 351 9.64 -17.29 22.38
N MET A 352 8.33 -17.04 22.35
CA MET A 352 7.39 -17.63 23.32
C MET A 352 7.08 -19.11 23.10
N PHE A 353 7.40 -19.65 21.94
CA PHE A 353 7.08 -21.04 21.54
C PHE A 353 8.31 -21.85 21.12
N VAL A 354 9.48 -21.46 21.62
CA VAL A 354 10.74 -22.19 21.39
C VAL A 354 10.90 -23.35 22.36
#